data_596304a92f931a5f056743bcdefbb2d4
#
_entry.id   596304a92f931a5f056743bcdefbb2d4
#
_cell.length_a   1.000
_cell.length_b   1.000
_cell.length_c   1.000
_cell.angle_alpha   90.00
_cell.angle_beta   90.00
_cell.angle_gamma   90.00
#
_symmetry.space_group_name_H-M   'P 1'
#
loop_
_entity.id
_entity.type
_entity.pdbx_description
1 polymer ?
#
loop_
_entity_poly.entity_id
_entity_poly.type
_entity_poly.pdbx_seq_one_letter_code
_entity_poly.pdbx_strand_id
1 'polypeptide(L)'
;EFMLGLPGPNIGFTKWGTKFGVTPFLLGGYAKVCGMEPGEMSPHLEPVLAALYRRGTANMEDIARDCGITDDEAYEALDELVEWGSIAGPTKQDKYNTYRAPVVKPSKKQVAAGAVAYELGQARPVEDAHALFESEYKQQYRSLPFWKRSVILVAGVVVNLLFAVLLFVVLFSLIGVDVQTSAGDIRHVNVNPLDAIRMGFMYIGMVVQLIAGLFNPWTAGEVVQNSTSVIGIAAMSKQAVDLGLASAISFVASISVSLGIMNLLPIPPLDGGRFVIEVFQKISRKVVTMRALNYLSAAGMILFIGFFLFMANQDIQRIISGAGFGG
;
A
#
# COMPACT_ATOMS: atom_id res chain seq x y z
N GLU A 1 -3.66 -6.51 -7.59
CA GLU A 1 -4.83 -6.87 -6.78
C GLU A 1 -5.22 -5.71 -5.87
N PHE A 2 -6.52 -5.54 -5.67
CA PHE A 2 -7.09 -4.59 -4.71
C PHE A 2 -8.05 -5.35 -3.81
N MET A 3 -7.72 -5.45 -2.52
CA MET A 3 -8.45 -6.27 -1.56
C MET A 3 -8.88 -5.45 -0.35
N LEU A 4 -10.13 -5.64 0.09
CA LEU A 4 -10.61 -5.18 1.38
C LEU A 4 -10.43 -6.30 2.40
N GLY A 5 -9.67 -6.03 3.45
CA GLY A 5 -9.30 -6.97 4.50
C GLY A 5 -7.84 -7.43 4.43
N LEU A 6 -7.41 -8.20 5.44
CA LEU A 6 -6.05 -8.73 5.53
C LEU A 6 -5.82 -9.84 4.49
N PRO A 7 -4.54 -10.11 4.08
CA PRO A 7 -4.23 -11.18 3.14
C PRO A 7 -4.78 -12.54 3.61
N GLY A 8 -5.48 -13.24 2.70
CA GLY A 8 -6.09 -14.54 3.00
C GLY A 8 -7.01 -15.03 1.89
N PRO A 9 -7.86 -16.04 2.18
CA PRO A 9 -8.91 -16.46 1.26
C PRO A 9 -9.75 -15.26 0.85
N ASN A 10 -10.06 -15.14 -0.43
CA ASN A 10 -10.78 -13.96 -0.92
C ASN A 10 -11.93 -14.35 -1.85
N ILE A 11 -12.96 -13.53 -1.85
CA ILE A 11 -14.07 -13.56 -2.80
C ILE A 11 -13.99 -12.27 -3.60
N GLY A 12 -13.94 -12.39 -4.94
CA GLY A 12 -13.77 -11.22 -5.78
C GLY A 12 -13.95 -11.49 -7.26
N PHE A 13 -13.74 -10.46 -8.06
CA PHE A 13 -13.83 -10.48 -9.52
C PHE A 13 -12.62 -9.79 -10.14
N THR A 14 -12.30 -10.18 -11.37
CA THR A 14 -11.23 -9.54 -12.14
C THR A 14 -11.82 -8.64 -13.21
N LYS A 15 -11.40 -7.37 -13.22
CA LYS A 15 -11.80 -6.38 -14.21
C LYS A 15 -10.60 -5.51 -14.59
N TRP A 16 -10.43 -5.22 -15.86
CA TRP A 16 -9.30 -4.44 -16.41
C TRP A 16 -7.91 -4.96 -15.98
N GLY A 17 -7.74 -6.28 -15.91
CA GLY A 17 -6.49 -6.90 -15.46
C GLY A 17 -6.23 -6.80 -13.94
N THR A 18 -7.12 -6.17 -13.18
CA THR A 18 -7.01 -6.03 -11.72
C THR A 18 -8.03 -6.92 -11.02
N LYS A 19 -7.58 -7.68 -10.03
CA LYS A 19 -8.43 -8.48 -9.16
C LYS A 19 -8.92 -7.61 -7.99
N PHE A 20 -10.23 -7.45 -7.87
CA PHE A 20 -10.92 -6.78 -6.77
C PHE A 20 -11.57 -7.83 -5.89
N GLY A 21 -11.45 -7.72 -4.58
CA GLY A 21 -12.05 -8.69 -3.69
C GLY A 21 -12.13 -8.26 -2.24
N VAL A 22 -12.74 -9.14 -1.45
CA VAL A 22 -12.93 -8.98 -0.01
C VAL A 22 -12.42 -10.23 0.67
N THR A 23 -11.74 -10.08 1.78
CA THR A 23 -11.28 -11.18 2.64
C THR A 23 -12.09 -11.24 3.93
N PRO A 24 -12.13 -12.37 4.63
CA PRO A 24 -12.93 -12.51 5.85
C PRO A 24 -12.55 -11.56 6.99
N PHE A 25 -11.28 -11.14 7.04
CA PHE A 25 -10.79 -10.26 8.09
C PHE A 25 -10.74 -8.81 7.58
N LEU A 26 -11.80 -8.06 7.80
CA LEU A 26 -11.99 -6.68 7.31
C LEU A 26 -11.19 -5.63 8.14
N LEU A 27 -10.04 -6.01 8.67
CA LEU A 27 -9.13 -5.09 9.37
C LEU A 27 -8.16 -4.44 8.38
N GLY A 28 -8.67 -3.48 7.59
CA GLY A 28 -7.88 -2.76 6.59
C GLY A 28 -8.10 -3.25 5.15
N GLY A 29 -7.10 -3.10 4.32
CA GLY A 29 -7.07 -3.53 2.93
C GLY A 29 -5.67 -3.42 2.37
N TYR A 30 -5.44 -4.01 1.19
CA TYR A 30 -4.16 -3.91 0.51
C TYR A 30 -4.32 -3.78 -1.00
N ALA A 31 -3.36 -3.09 -1.61
CA ALA A 31 -3.19 -3.04 -3.05
C ALA A 31 -1.85 -3.69 -3.41
N LYS A 32 -1.88 -4.81 -4.14
CA LYS A 32 -0.67 -5.45 -4.66
C LYS A 32 -0.44 -4.99 -6.09
N VAL A 33 0.66 -4.27 -6.32
CA VAL A 33 1.12 -3.81 -7.63
C VAL A 33 2.22 -4.76 -8.11
N CYS A 34 2.07 -5.30 -9.33
CA CYS A 34 3.04 -6.24 -9.88
C CYS A 34 4.39 -5.56 -10.15
N GLY A 35 5.50 -6.26 -9.84
CA GLY A 35 6.86 -5.77 -10.03
C GLY A 35 7.23 -4.55 -9.19
N MET A 36 6.57 -4.36 -8.04
CA MET A 36 6.86 -3.24 -7.11
C MET A 36 7.98 -3.56 -6.14
N GLU A 37 8.43 -4.81 -6.07
CA GLU A 37 9.55 -5.17 -5.20
C GLU A 37 10.85 -4.52 -5.69
N PRO A 38 11.54 -3.81 -4.81
CA PRO A 38 12.81 -3.20 -5.14
C PRO A 38 13.92 -4.26 -5.18
N GLY A 39 14.97 -4.03 -5.96
CA GLY A 39 16.12 -4.93 -6.09
C GLY A 39 16.62 -5.05 -7.51
N GLU A 40 17.71 -5.76 -7.71
CA GLU A 40 18.18 -6.12 -9.05
C GLU A 40 17.29 -7.23 -9.61
N MET A 41 16.96 -7.13 -10.88
CA MET A 41 16.22 -8.19 -11.59
C MET A 41 17.13 -9.38 -11.81
N SER A 42 16.58 -10.59 -11.69
CA SER A 42 17.31 -11.79 -12.06
C SER A 42 17.69 -11.73 -13.55
N PRO A 43 18.95 -12.01 -13.93
CA PRO A 43 19.37 -12.04 -15.33
C PRO A 43 18.73 -13.20 -16.11
N HIS A 44 18.09 -14.14 -15.41
CA HIS A 44 17.52 -15.35 -15.98
C HIS A 44 16.01 -15.28 -16.27
N LEU A 45 15.36 -14.11 -16.07
CA LEU A 45 13.92 -13.96 -16.26
C LEU A 45 13.43 -14.30 -17.66
N GLU A 46 14.14 -13.82 -18.69
CA GLU A 46 13.77 -14.05 -20.09
C GLU A 46 13.81 -15.54 -20.47
N PRO A 47 14.95 -16.28 -20.29
CA PRO A 47 15.00 -17.70 -20.62
C PRO A 47 14.05 -18.55 -19.78
N VAL A 48 13.89 -18.26 -18.48
CA VAL A 48 12.99 -18.99 -17.57
C VAL A 48 11.53 -18.80 -17.96
N LEU A 49 11.11 -17.57 -18.29
CA LEU A 49 9.77 -17.29 -18.77
C LEU A 49 9.45 -18.04 -20.06
N ALA A 50 10.36 -18.01 -21.04
CA ALA A 50 10.20 -18.72 -22.31
C ALA A 50 10.15 -20.23 -22.13
N ALA A 51 11.01 -20.81 -21.28
CA ALA A 51 11.04 -22.24 -21.00
C ALA A 51 9.71 -22.70 -20.36
N LEU A 52 9.21 -21.97 -19.35
CA LEU A 52 7.96 -22.30 -18.69
C LEU A 52 6.76 -22.19 -19.65
N TYR A 53 6.71 -21.16 -20.51
CA TYR A 53 5.63 -21.01 -21.48
C TYR A 53 5.61 -22.13 -22.52
N ARG A 54 6.79 -22.60 -22.99
CA ARG A 54 6.89 -23.73 -23.90
C ARG A 54 6.44 -25.04 -23.27
N ARG A 55 6.73 -25.25 -21.99
CA ARG A 55 6.29 -26.48 -21.27
C ARG A 55 4.84 -26.37 -20.76
N GLY A 56 4.38 -25.15 -20.48
CA GLY A 56 3.09 -24.90 -19.86
C GLY A 56 3.09 -25.14 -18.37
N THR A 57 3.57 -26.29 -17.90
CA THR A 57 3.70 -26.70 -16.50
C THR A 57 5.05 -27.33 -16.28
N ALA A 58 5.80 -26.90 -15.27
CA ALA A 58 7.11 -27.42 -14.93
C ALA A 58 7.44 -27.27 -13.45
N ASN A 59 8.36 -28.11 -12.97
CA ASN A 59 8.99 -27.93 -11.68
C ASN A 59 10.24 -27.03 -11.82
N MET A 60 10.74 -26.53 -10.70
CA MET A 60 11.93 -25.69 -10.65
C MET A 60 13.15 -26.37 -11.28
N GLU A 61 13.40 -27.64 -10.94
CA GLU A 61 14.54 -28.43 -11.42
C GLU A 61 14.49 -28.67 -12.94
N ASP A 62 13.28 -28.80 -13.49
CA ASP A 62 13.12 -28.95 -14.96
C ASP A 62 13.47 -27.63 -15.67
N ILE A 63 13.07 -26.49 -15.11
CA ILE A 63 13.39 -25.16 -15.66
C ILE A 63 14.89 -24.87 -15.52
N ALA A 64 15.50 -25.18 -14.38
CA ALA A 64 16.94 -25.05 -14.16
C ALA A 64 17.74 -25.80 -15.23
N ARG A 65 17.34 -27.05 -15.51
CA ARG A 65 17.96 -27.91 -16.55
C ARG A 65 17.80 -27.35 -17.95
N ASP A 66 16.58 -26.88 -18.29
CA ASP A 66 16.29 -26.34 -19.63
C ASP A 66 17.07 -25.04 -19.91
N CYS A 67 17.26 -24.23 -18.87
CA CYS A 67 17.97 -22.95 -18.99
C CYS A 67 19.49 -23.08 -18.74
N GLY A 68 19.97 -24.23 -18.24
CA GLY A 68 21.39 -24.45 -17.91
C GLY A 68 21.87 -23.60 -16.74
N ILE A 69 21.01 -23.37 -15.75
CA ILE A 69 21.27 -22.57 -14.55
C ILE A 69 21.12 -23.44 -13.29
N THR A 70 21.54 -22.93 -12.14
CA THR A 70 21.35 -23.62 -10.88
C THR A 70 19.90 -23.57 -10.39
N ASP A 71 19.52 -24.47 -9.49
CA ASP A 71 18.18 -24.51 -8.90
C ASP A 71 17.86 -23.21 -8.14
N ASP A 72 18.85 -22.63 -7.46
CA ASP A 72 18.68 -21.36 -6.74
C ASP A 72 18.42 -20.19 -7.71
N GLU A 73 19.15 -20.11 -8.81
CA GLU A 73 18.93 -19.09 -9.86
C GLU A 73 17.57 -19.27 -10.55
N ALA A 74 17.15 -20.51 -10.78
CA ALA A 74 15.83 -20.81 -11.32
C ALA A 74 14.72 -20.42 -10.33
N TYR A 75 14.91 -20.69 -9.03
CA TYR A 75 13.98 -20.30 -7.99
C TYR A 75 13.80 -18.78 -7.92
N GLU A 76 14.91 -18.03 -7.86
CA GLU A 76 14.87 -16.56 -7.84
C GLU A 76 14.12 -15.99 -9.05
N ALA A 77 14.40 -16.51 -10.25
CA ALA A 77 13.73 -16.03 -11.46
C ALA A 77 12.24 -16.42 -11.51
N LEU A 78 11.89 -17.64 -11.07
CA LEU A 78 10.50 -18.10 -11.02
C LEU A 78 9.70 -17.33 -9.98
N ASP A 79 10.27 -17.09 -8.81
CA ASP A 79 9.62 -16.32 -7.73
C ASP A 79 9.34 -14.89 -8.18
N GLU A 80 10.32 -14.22 -8.81
CA GLU A 80 10.15 -12.88 -9.38
C GLU A 80 9.07 -12.87 -10.47
N LEU A 81 9.00 -13.87 -11.35
CA LEU A 81 7.95 -13.97 -12.38
C LEU A 81 6.54 -14.22 -11.78
N VAL A 82 6.46 -14.94 -10.66
CA VAL A 82 5.20 -15.10 -9.89
C VAL A 82 4.75 -13.76 -9.31
N GLU A 83 5.67 -12.98 -8.77
CA GLU A 83 5.38 -11.64 -8.26
C GLU A 83 4.93 -10.68 -9.36
N TRP A 84 5.51 -10.80 -10.55
CA TRP A 84 5.06 -10.06 -11.73
C TRP A 84 3.63 -10.45 -12.15
N GLY A 85 3.15 -11.62 -11.72
CA GLY A 85 1.89 -12.20 -12.19
C GLY A 85 1.98 -12.75 -13.61
N SER A 86 3.19 -12.89 -14.16
CA SER A 86 3.44 -13.44 -15.50
C SER A 86 3.33 -14.95 -15.51
N ILE A 87 3.48 -15.60 -14.36
CA ILE A 87 3.29 -17.05 -14.18
C ILE A 87 2.49 -17.32 -12.88
N ALA A 88 1.91 -18.52 -12.81
CA ALA A 88 1.27 -19.00 -11.59
C ALA A 88 2.25 -19.86 -10.79
N GLY A 89 2.44 -19.49 -9.50
CA GLY A 89 3.29 -20.22 -8.57
C GLY A 89 2.64 -21.48 -8.00
N PRO A 90 3.39 -22.22 -7.16
CA PRO A 90 2.93 -23.44 -6.52
C PRO A 90 1.70 -23.20 -5.62
N THR A 91 0.79 -24.15 -5.57
CA THR A 91 -0.37 -24.14 -4.69
C THR A 91 -0.19 -25.13 -3.54
N LYS A 92 -0.94 -24.98 -2.46
CA LYS A 92 -0.93 -25.93 -1.31
C LYS A 92 -1.26 -27.37 -1.67
N GLN A 93 -1.85 -27.59 -2.84
CA GLN A 93 -2.24 -28.92 -3.33
C GLN A 93 -1.15 -29.58 -4.18
N ASP A 94 -0.14 -28.79 -4.58
CA ASP A 94 0.95 -29.30 -5.40
C ASP A 94 1.92 -30.15 -4.57
N LYS A 95 2.23 -31.34 -5.05
CA LYS A 95 3.17 -32.27 -4.41
C LYS A 95 4.63 -31.78 -4.49
N TYR A 96 4.93 -30.95 -5.50
CA TYR A 96 6.24 -30.34 -5.77
C TYR A 96 6.06 -28.84 -6.05
N ASN A 97 7.14 -28.09 -6.05
CA ASN A 97 7.15 -26.69 -6.49
C ASN A 97 6.84 -26.59 -7.98
N THR A 98 5.57 -26.59 -8.31
CA THR A 98 5.07 -26.63 -9.68
C THR A 98 4.61 -25.24 -10.11
N TYR A 99 5.22 -24.74 -11.17
CA TYR A 99 4.90 -23.47 -11.80
C TYR A 99 4.11 -23.68 -13.08
N ARG A 100 3.21 -22.74 -13.43
CA ARG A 100 2.30 -22.88 -14.56
C ARG A 100 2.24 -21.60 -15.37
N ALA A 101 2.17 -21.74 -16.68
CA ALA A 101 1.84 -20.64 -17.57
C ALA A 101 0.42 -20.11 -17.25
N PRO A 102 0.19 -18.80 -17.24
CA PRO A 102 -1.07 -18.21 -16.81
C PRO A 102 -2.19 -18.46 -17.83
N VAL A 103 -3.44 -18.32 -17.37
CA VAL A 103 -4.61 -18.33 -18.26
C VAL A 103 -4.58 -17.09 -19.16
N VAL A 104 -4.80 -17.28 -20.45
CA VAL A 104 -4.99 -16.18 -21.41
C VAL A 104 -6.42 -16.23 -21.94
N LYS A 105 -7.20 -15.19 -21.62
CA LYS A 105 -8.57 -14.99 -22.13
C LYS A 105 -8.59 -13.75 -23.02
N PRO A 106 -8.35 -13.90 -24.32
CA PRO A 106 -8.35 -12.78 -25.24
C PRO A 106 -9.77 -12.16 -25.33
N SER A 107 -9.83 -10.84 -25.47
CA SER A 107 -11.09 -10.13 -25.71
C SER A 107 -11.66 -10.51 -27.08
N LYS A 108 -12.97 -10.29 -27.29
CA LYS A 108 -13.63 -10.55 -28.59
C LYS A 108 -12.89 -9.89 -29.76
N LYS A 109 -12.33 -8.71 -29.56
CA LYS A 109 -11.56 -7.97 -30.58
C LYS A 109 -10.23 -8.63 -30.88
N GLN A 110 -9.54 -9.16 -29.86
CA GLN A 110 -8.28 -9.90 -30.01
C GLN A 110 -8.50 -11.28 -30.66
N VAL A 111 -9.60 -11.97 -30.32
CA VAL A 111 -9.97 -13.23 -30.98
C VAL A 111 -10.24 -13.00 -32.48
N ALA A 112 -10.92 -11.91 -32.84
CA ALA A 112 -11.12 -11.54 -34.23
C ALA A 112 -9.81 -11.20 -34.97
N ALA A 113 -8.76 -10.83 -34.24
CA ALA A 113 -7.41 -10.60 -34.76
C ALA A 113 -6.51 -11.87 -34.70
N GLY A 114 -7.08 -13.05 -34.42
CA GLY A 114 -6.34 -14.33 -34.40
C GLY A 114 -5.70 -14.73 -33.07
N ALA A 115 -5.99 -14.01 -31.98
CA ALA A 115 -5.46 -14.37 -30.67
C ALA A 115 -6.09 -15.67 -30.14
N VAL A 116 -5.24 -16.59 -29.64
CA VAL A 116 -5.64 -17.89 -29.09
C VAL A 116 -5.82 -17.80 -27.58
N ALA A 117 -6.85 -18.46 -27.06
CA ALA A 117 -7.02 -18.64 -25.62
C ALA A 117 -6.15 -19.79 -25.11
N TYR A 118 -5.61 -19.68 -23.90
CA TYR A 118 -4.82 -20.73 -23.26
C TYR A 118 -5.34 -20.97 -21.85
N GLU A 119 -5.46 -22.23 -21.46
CA GLU A 119 -5.80 -22.65 -20.10
C GLU A 119 -4.58 -22.57 -19.18
N LEU A 120 -4.83 -22.63 -17.86
CA LEU A 120 -3.76 -22.64 -16.86
C LEU A 120 -2.83 -23.84 -17.06
N GLY A 121 -1.53 -23.57 -17.17
CA GLY A 121 -0.54 -24.62 -17.37
C GLY A 121 -0.50 -25.21 -18.77
N GLN A 122 -1.20 -24.66 -19.74
CA GLN A 122 -1.15 -25.09 -21.12
C GLN A 122 0.11 -24.57 -21.80
N ALA A 123 0.84 -25.48 -22.44
CA ALA A 123 2.00 -25.16 -23.26
C ALA A 123 1.61 -24.28 -24.46
N ARG A 124 2.48 -23.32 -24.80
CA ARG A 124 2.27 -22.42 -25.92
C ARG A 124 3.58 -22.17 -26.69
N PRO A 125 3.51 -21.97 -28.00
CA PRO A 125 4.70 -21.63 -28.76
C PRO A 125 5.26 -20.29 -28.37
N VAL A 126 6.58 -20.20 -28.20
CA VAL A 126 7.30 -18.95 -27.96
C VAL A 126 8.30 -18.82 -29.11
N GLU A 127 7.94 -18.01 -30.10
CA GLU A 127 8.77 -17.76 -31.27
C GLU A 127 9.91 -16.81 -30.96
N ASP A 128 9.58 -15.73 -30.18
CA ASP A 128 10.54 -14.73 -29.74
C ASP A 128 10.45 -14.56 -28.21
N ALA A 129 11.47 -15.07 -27.51
CA ALA A 129 11.56 -14.98 -26.05
C ALA A 129 11.71 -13.53 -25.57
N HIS A 130 12.47 -12.72 -26.32
CA HIS A 130 12.70 -11.33 -25.98
C HIS A 130 11.42 -10.50 -26.13
N ALA A 131 10.68 -10.68 -27.21
CA ALA A 131 9.40 -9.98 -27.40
C ALA A 131 8.37 -10.37 -26.31
N LEU A 132 8.34 -11.65 -25.91
CA LEU A 132 7.52 -12.11 -24.79
C LEU A 132 7.92 -11.41 -23.48
N PHE A 133 9.21 -11.45 -23.13
CA PHE A 133 9.73 -10.80 -21.94
C PHE A 133 9.43 -9.29 -21.92
N GLU A 134 9.69 -8.59 -23.01
CA GLU A 134 9.39 -7.18 -23.17
C GLU A 134 7.90 -6.85 -22.97
N SER A 135 7.00 -7.72 -23.44
CA SER A 135 5.56 -7.54 -23.28
C SER A 135 5.11 -7.65 -21.82
N GLU A 136 5.69 -8.59 -21.07
CA GLU A 136 5.45 -8.79 -19.65
C GLU A 136 6.11 -7.68 -18.81
N TYR A 137 7.37 -7.31 -19.13
CA TYR A 137 8.09 -6.25 -18.44
C TYR A 137 7.38 -4.90 -18.55
N LYS A 138 6.83 -4.55 -19.70
CA LYS A 138 6.08 -3.28 -19.90
C LYS A 138 4.84 -3.17 -19.00
N GLN A 139 4.33 -4.26 -18.47
CA GLN A 139 3.20 -4.27 -17.54
C GLN A 139 3.63 -4.07 -16.08
N GLN A 140 4.94 -4.11 -15.79
CA GLN A 140 5.47 -4.03 -14.44
C GLN A 140 5.67 -2.59 -13.97
N TYR A 141 5.55 -2.38 -12.66
CA TYR A 141 5.83 -1.09 -12.01
C TYR A 141 7.21 -0.55 -12.37
N ARG A 142 8.22 -1.43 -12.44
CA ARG A 142 9.62 -1.06 -12.76
C ARG A 142 9.81 -0.49 -14.16
N SER A 143 8.97 -0.85 -15.12
CA SER A 143 9.01 -0.32 -16.49
C SER A 143 8.54 1.12 -16.59
N LEU A 144 7.82 1.60 -15.56
CA LEU A 144 7.27 2.94 -15.55
C LEU A 144 8.36 4.01 -15.33
N PRO A 145 8.23 5.18 -15.98
CA PRO A 145 9.12 6.30 -15.69
C PRO A 145 8.94 6.78 -14.26
N PHE A 146 10.01 7.35 -13.69
CA PHE A 146 10.10 7.81 -12.30
C PHE A 146 8.85 8.58 -11.82
N TRP A 147 8.35 9.52 -12.60
CA TRP A 147 7.21 10.33 -12.20
C TRP A 147 5.91 9.50 -12.03
N LYS A 148 5.69 8.46 -12.88
CA LYS A 148 4.54 7.57 -12.74
C LYS A 148 4.67 6.70 -11.48
N ARG A 149 5.87 6.19 -11.21
CA ARG A 149 6.18 5.45 -9.98
C ARG A 149 5.94 6.30 -8.75
N SER A 150 6.40 7.55 -8.76
CA SER A 150 6.16 8.52 -7.69
C SER A 150 4.67 8.77 -7.44
N VAL A 151 3.87 8.93 -8.51
CA VAL A 151 2.42 9.11 -8.38
C VAL A 151 1.76 7.89 -7.74
N ILE A 152 2.17 6.68 -8.13
CA ILE A 152 1.61 5.44 -7.53
C ILE A 152 1.92 5.38 -6.03
N LEU A 153 3.16 5.68 -5.62
CA LEU A 153 3.56 5.67 -4.21
C LEU A 153 2.80 6.68 -3.37
N VAL A 154 2.56 7.88 -3.90
CA VAL A 154 1.90 8.97 -3.16
C VAL A 154 0.38 8.90 -3.28
N ALA A 155 -0.17 8.11 -4.21
CA ALA A 155 -1.61 8.06 -4.48
C ALA A 155 -2.45 7.74 -3.23
N GLY A 156 -2.02 6.80 -2.39
CA GLY A 156 -2.71 6.44 -1.14
C GLY A 156 -2.81 7.62 -0.18
N VAL A 157 -1.71 8.35 -0.03
CA VAL A 157 -1.66 9.57 0.79
C VAL A 157 -2.62 10.63 0.27
N VAL A 158 -2.57 10.90 -1.04
CA VAL A 158 -3.45 11.90 -1.69
C VAL A 158 -4.91 11.53 -1.50
N VAL A 159 -5.28 10.26 -1.66
CA VAL A 159 -6.65 9.80 -1.45
C VAL A 159 -7.09 10.00 0.00
N ASN A 160 -6.26 9.67 0.99
CA ASN A 160 -6.57 9.90 2.40
C ASN A 160 -6.78 11.39 2.70
N LEU A 161 -5.92 12.26 2.19
CA LEU A 161 -6.04 13.71 2.41
C LEU A 161 -7.28 14.30 1.72
N LEU A 162 -7.57 13.88 0.48
CA LEU A 162 -8.78 14.31 -0.24
C LEU A 162 -10.05 13.81 0.46
N PHE A 163 -10.04 12.58 0.96
CA PHE A 163 -11.14 12.01 1.72
C PHE A 163 -11.38 12.81 3.02
N ALA A 164 -10.32 13.17 3.74
CA ALA A 164 -10.43 14.00 4.93
C ALA A 164 -11.01 15.39 4.62
N VAL A 165 -10.55 16.05 3.54
CA VAL A 165 -11.09 17.34 3.10
C VAL A 165 -12.59 17.19 2.75
N LEU A 166 -12.99 16.11 2.08
CA LEU A 166 -14.39 15.83 1.79
C LEU A 166 -15.21 15.71 3.09
N LEU A 167 -14.70 14.98 4.10
CA LEU A 167 -15.36 14.86 5.39
C LEU A 167 -15.47 16.20 6.11
N PHE A 168 -14.46 17.07 6.03
CA PHE A 168 -14.55 18.42 6.59
C PHE A 168 -15.60 19.28 5.85
N VAL A 169 -15.73 19.14 4.53
CA VAL A 169 -16.81 19.81 3.79
C VAL A 169 -18.18 19.31 4.26
N VAL A 170 -18.35 17.99 4.41
CA VAL A 170 -19.60 17.42 4.94
C VAL A 170 -19.87 17.95 6.36
N LEU A 171 -18.85 17.95 7.23
CA LEU A 171 -18.97 18.40 8.61
C LEU A 171 -19.35 19.88 8.69
N PHE A 172 -18.56 20.76 8.07
CA PHE A 172 -18.72 22.21 8.26
C PHE A 172 -19.82 22.82 7.39
N SER A 173 -20.12 22.25 6.21
CA SER A 173 -21.06 22.84 5.26
C SER A 173 -22.44 22.17 5.26
N LEU A 174 -22.51 20.83 5.47
CA LEU A 174 -23.78 20.11 5.41
C LEU A 174 -24.36 19.87 6.81
N ILE A 175 -23.55 19.42 7.76
CA ILE A 175 -23.98 19.16 9.13
C ILE A 175 -24.00 20.47 9.92
N GLY A 176 -22.95 21.29 9.79
CA GLY A 176 -22.70 22.48 10.60
C GLY A 176 -22.00 22.13 11.91
N VAL A 177 -21.54 23.18 12.59
CA VAL A 177 -20.88 23.07 13.88
C VAL A 177 -21.46 24.07 14.84
N ASP A 178 -21.53 23.70 16.12
CA ASP A 178 -21.97 24.57 17.19
C ASP A 178 -20.79 25.43 17.65
N VAL A 179 -20.89 26.73 17.49
CA VAL A 179 -19.87 27.70 17.86
C VAL A 179 -20.37 28.51 19.04
N GLN A 180 -19.60 28.56 20.11
CA GLN A 180 -19.88 29.44 21.23
C GLN A 180 -19.48 30.88 20.87
N THR A 181 -20.45 31.81 20.92
CA THR A 181 -20.18 33.22 20.67
C THR A 181 -19.55 33.87 21.90
N SER A 182 -18.91 35.02 21.71
CA SER A 182 -18.31 35.81 22.80
C SER A 182 -19.32 36.20 23.89
N ALA A 183 -20.62 36.13 23.58
CA ALA A 183 -21.70 36.37 24.52
C ALA A 183 -22.13 35.13 25.31
N GLY A 184 -21.49 33.96 25.08
CA GLY A 184 -21.82 32.68 25.72
C GLY A 184 -22.92 31.86 25.03
N ASP A 185 -23.57 32.40 24.01
CA ASP A 185 -24.62 31.69 23.27
C ASP A 185 -24.01 30.65 22.31
N ILE A 186 -24.63 29.49 22.25
CA ILE A 186 -24.28 28.45 21.26
C ILE A 186 -25.10 28.70 19.99
N ARG A 187 -24.42 28.88 18.87
CA ARG A 187 -25.06 29.01 17.56
C ARG A 187 -24.61 27.91 16.63
N HIS A 188 -25.58 27.27 16.00
CA HIS A 188 -25.34 26.35 14.90
C HIS A 188 -24.99 27.11 13.63
N VAL A 189 -23.80 26.87 13.05
CA VAL A 189 -23.30 27.59 11.88
C VAL A 189 -22.91 26.63 10.80
N ASN A 190 -23.42 26.84 9.59
CA ASN A 190 -22.96 26.16 8.38
C ASN A 190 -21.99 27.07 7.64
N VAL A 191 -20.81 26.53 7.34
CA VAL A 191 -19.75 27.25 6.65
C VAL A 191 -19.90 27.05 5.13
N ASN A 192 -19.55 28.05 4.34
CA ASN A 192 -19.51 27.92 2.89
C ASN A 192 -18.55 26.76 2.49
N PRO A 193 -18.89 25.91 1.50
CA PRO A 193 -18.05 24.79 1.05
C PRO A 193 -16.61 25.18 0.71
N LEU A 194 -16.38 26.35 0.14
CA LEU A 194 -15.03 26.82 -0.17
C LEU A 194 -14.21 27.11 1.09
N ASP A 195 -14.84 27.72 2.10
CA ASP A 195 -14.20 27.98 3.38
C ASP A 195 -13.98 26.67 4.16
N ALA A 196 -14.90 25.71 4.06
CA ALA A 196 -14.72 24.37 4.64
C ALA A 196 -13.53 23.63 4.03
N ILE A 197 -13.34 23.71 2.71
CA ILE A 197 -12.13 23.19 2.03
C ILE A 197 -10.87 23.86 2.57
N ARG A 198 -10.89 25.18 2.69
CA ARG A 198 -9.76 25.95 3.26
C ARG A 198 -9.44 25.51 4.69
N MET A 199 -10.46 25.34 5.54
CA MET A 199 -10.29 24.83 6.90
C MET A 199 -9.69 23.41 6.92
N GLY A 200 -10.13 22.54 6.01
CA GLY A 200 -9.53 21.20 5.84
C GLY A 200 -8.04 21.25 5.50
N PHE A 201 -7.62 22.10 4.57
CA PHE A 201 -6.20 22.29 4.26
C PHE A 201 -5.42 22.94 5.41
N MET A 202 -6.02 23.87 6.15
CA MET A 202 -5.39 24.43 7.35
C MET A 202 -5.17 23.35 8.42
N TYR A 203 -6.14 22.46 8.62
CA TYR A 203 -6.02 21.32 9.54
C TYR A 203 -4.90 20.36 9.10
N ILE A 204 -4.80 20.03 7.80
CA ILE A 204 -3.70 19.24 7.25
C ILE A 204 -2.35 19.93 7.56
N GLY A 205 -2.25 21.24 7.33
CA GLY A 205 -1.04 22.02 7.65
C GLY A 205 -0.67 21.96 9.13
N MET A 206 -1.64 22.02 10.02
CA MET A 206 -1.43 21.88 11.45
C MET A 206 -0.89 20.48 11.82
N VAL A 207 -1.46 19.42 11.26
CA VAL A 207 -1.00 18.05 11.50
C VAL A 207 0.42 17.83 10.92
N VAL A 208 0.73 18.40 9.76
CA VAL A 208 2.10 18.39 9.20
C VAL A 208 3.09 19.04 10.17
N GLN A 209 2.76 20.21 10.73
CA GLN A 209 3.61 20.90 11.71
C GLN A 209 3.78 20.07 12.98
N LEU A 210 2.71 19.47 13.48
CA LEU A 210 2.75 18.60 14.65
C LEU A 210 3.70 17.41 14.41
N ILE A 211 3.55 16.70 13.30
CA ILE A 211 4.39 15.53 12.98
C ILE A 211 5.84 15.96 12.71
N ALA A 212 6.06 17.10 12.05
CA ALA A 212 7.40 17.67 11.89
C ALA A 212 8.05 18.01 13.25
N GLY A 213 7.27 18.35 14.26
CA GLY A 213 7.71 18.55 15.63
C GLY A 213 8.38 17.32 16.27
N LEU A 214 8.09 16.10 15.80
CA LEU A 214 8.78 14.87 16.23
C LEU A 214 10.28 14.88 15.90
N PHE A 215 10.67 15.59 14.85
CA PHE A 215 12.07 15.69 14.40
C PHE A 215 12.82 16.86 15.05
N ASN A 216 12.13 17.66 15.84
CA ASN A 216 12.71 18.77 16.59
C ASN A 216 12.92 18.35 18.06
N PRO A 217 14.18 18.27 18.54
CA PRO A 217 14.48 17.85 19.91
C PRO A 217 13.76 18.64 21.03
N TRP A 218 13.38 19.88 20.75
CA TRP A 218 12.72 20.74 21.71
C TRP A 218 11.23 20.47 21.85
N THR A 219 10.58 19.97 20.80
CA THR A 219 9.13 19.73 20.74
C THR A 219 8.76 18.25 20.70
N ALA A 220 9.69 17.37 20.38
CA ALA A 220 9.43 15.93 20.20
C ALA A 220 8.80 15.30 21.46
N GLY A 221 9.28 15.66 22.67
CA GLY A 221 8.71 15.15 23.92
C GLY A 221 7.24 15.54 24.11
N GLU A 222 6.89 16.78 23.82
CA GLU A 222 5.52 17.27 23.91
C GLU A 222 4.61 16.60 22.87
N VAL A 223 5.08 16.48 21.61
CA VAL A 223 4.35 15.80 20.56
C VAL A 223 4.09 14.34 20.91
N VAL A 224 5.09 13.62 21.43
CA VAL A 224 4.94 12.23 21.87
C VAL A 224 3.96 12.12 23.04
N GLN A 225 4.04 13.02 24.03
CA GLN A 225 3.10 13.01 25.15
C GLN A 225 1.65 13.26 24.72
N ASN A 226 1.42 14.07 23.69
CA ASN A 226 0.08 14.38 23.17
C ASN A 226 -0.38 13.42 22.06
N SER A 227 0.48 12.48 21.66
CA SER A 227 0.12 11.46 20.67
C SER A 227 -0.62 10.30 21.31
N THR A 228 -1.33 9.53 20.47
CA THR A 228 -2.22 8.45 20.91
C THR A 228 -1.94 7.19 20.10
N SER A 229 -1.91 6.04 20.79
CA SER A 229 -1.76 4.72 20.15
C SER A 229 -3.09 4.21 19.61
N VAL A 230 -3.07 3.02 18.96
CA VAL A 230 -4.30 2.34 18.52
C VAL A 230 -5.25 2.04 19.69
N ILE A 231 -4.73 1.86 20.92
CA ILE A 231 -5.55 1.65 22.12
C ILE A 231 -6.34 2.91 22.43
N GLY A 232 -5.68 4.07 22.47
CA GLY A 232 -6.35 5.35 22.69
C GLY A 232 -7.25 5.74 21.52
N ILE A 233 -6.87 5.48 20.26
CA ILE A 233 -7.76 5.66 19.10
C ILE A 233 -9.04 4.85 19.27
N ALA A 234 -8.97 3.59 19.73
CA ALA A 234 -10.15 2.78 19.99
C ALA A 234 -11.03 3.36 21.11
N ALA A 235 -10.44 3.87 22.17
CA ALA A 235 -11.17 4.55 23.26
C ALA A 235 -11.84 5.85 22.77
N MET A 236 -11.09 6.69 22.04
CA MET A 236 -11.60 7.94 21.45
C MET A 236 -12.68 7.71 20.41
N SER A 237 -12.63 6.58 19.65
CA SER A 237 -13.65 6.26 18.65
C SER A 237 -15.02 6.07 19.29
N LYS A 238 -15.07 5.36 20.44
CA LYS A 238 -16.31 5.20 21.21
C LYS A 238 -16.83 6.57 21.67
N GLN A 239 -15.98 7.38 22.27
CA GLN A 239 -16.34 8.71 22.72
C GLN A 239 -16.86 9.59 21.57
N ALA A 240 -16.20 9.55 20.39
CA ALA A 240 -16.62 10.31 19.22
C ALA A 240 -18.02 9.90 18.72
N VAL A 241 -18.34 8.61 18.77
CA VAL A 241 -19.67 8.10 18.40
C VAL A 241 -20.72 8.50 19.46
N ASP A 242 -20.40 8.40 20.75
CA ASP A 242 -21.29 8.77 21.85
C ASP A 242 -21.63 10.28 21.82
N LEU A 243 -20.70 11.12 21.37
CA LEU A 243 -20.89 12.58 21.19
C LEU A 243 -21.69 12.94 19.92
N GLY A 244 -21.97 11.98 19.04
CA GLY A 244 -22.82 12.14 17.88
C GLY A 244 -22.09 12.22 16.55
N LEU A 245 -22.87 12.36 15.47
CA LEU A 245 -22.42 12.23 14.08
C LEU A 245 -21.32 13.23 13.71
N ALA A 246 -21.43 14.49 14.15
CA ALA A 246 -20.43 15.52 13.83
C ALA A 246 -19.05 15.15 14.42
N SER A 247 -19.01 14.71 15.68
CA SER A 247 -17.78 14.27 16.35
C SER A 247 -17.20 13.01 15.70
N ALA A 248 -18.03 12.05 15.33
CA ALA A 248 -17.60 10.85 14.63
C ALA A 248 -16.95 11.17 13.27
N ILE A 249 -17.55 12.06 12.48
CA ILE A 249 -16.99 12.50 11.19
C ILE A 249 -15.68 13.25 11.38
N SER A 250 -15.62 14.18 12.35
CA SER A 250 -14.40 14.91 12.70
C SER A 250 -13.27 13.95 13.08
N PHE A 251 -13.57 12.94 13.89
CA PHE A 251 -12.61 11.92 14.31
C PHE A 251 -12.07 11.10 13.13
N VAL A 252 -12.96 10.63 12.23
CA VAL A 252 -12.55 9.90 11.03
C VAL A 252 -11.70 10.77 10.09
N ALA A 253 -12.06 12.04 9.91
CA ALA A 253 -11.27 12.99 9.13
C ALA A 253 -9.87 13.17 9.72
N SER A 254 -9.77 13.34 11.04
CA SER A 254 -8.49 13.49 11.76
C SER A 254 -7.59 12.27 11.62
N ILE A 255 -8.15 11.06 11.75
CA ILE A 255 -7.40 9.81 11.52
C ILE A 255 -6.92 9.73 10.06
N SER A 256 -7.78 10.08 9.10
CA SER A 256 -7.41 10.02 7.68
C SER A 256 -6.27 10.98 7.35
N VAL A 257 -6.26 12.20 7.91
CA VAL A 257 -5.13 13.13 7.77
C VAL A 257 -3.87 12.55 8.40
N SER A 258 -3.98 12.07 9.65
CA SER A 258 -2.83 11.53 10.38
C SER A 258 -2.20 10.34 9.66
N LEU A 259 -3.00 9.38 9.18
CA LEU A 259 -2.54 8.24 8.38
C LEU A 259 -1.88 8.69 7.06
N GLY A 260 -2.49 9.68 6.38
CA GLY A 260 -1.91 10.23 5.16
C GLY A 260 -0.53 10.84 5.40
N ILE A 261 -0.39 11.70 6.40
CA ILE A 261 0.88 12.37 6.70
C ILE A 261 1.92 11.41 7.27
N MET A 262 1.52 10.47 8.15
CA MET A 262 2.44 9.44 8.67
C MET A 262 3.02 8.58 7.56
N ASN A 263 2.23 8.23 6.53
CA ASN A 263 2.71 7.48 5.38
C ASN A 263 3.70 8.26 4.49
N LEU A 264 3.76 9.59 4.61
CA LEU A 264 4.78 10.42 3.94
C LEU A 264 6.13 10.46 4.67
N LEU A 265 6.21 9.93 5.89
CA LEU A 265 7.48 9.92 6.61
C LEU A 265 8.55 9.12 5.84
N PRO A 266 9.81 9.63 5.80
CA PRO A 266 10.90 9.00 5.06
C PRO A 266 11.45 7.75 5.79
N ILE A 267 10.58 6.89 6.28
CA ILE A 267 10.91 5.71 7.07
C ILE A 267 10.32 4.48 6.38
N PRO A 268 11.13 3.56 5.85
CA PRO A 268 10.62 2.26 5.44
C PRO A 268 10.05 1.51 6.67
N PRO A 269 8.92 0.85 6.55
CA PRO A 269 8.21 0.38 5.36
C PRO A 269 7.11 1.30 4.81
N LEU A 270 7.06 2.57 5.23
CA LEU A 270 6.04 3.53 4.80
C LEU A 270 6.24 3.98 3.34
N ASP A 271 5.18 4.49 2.69
CA ASP A 271 5.22 4.93 1.29
C ASP A 271 6.24 6.05 1.06
N GLY A 272 6.37 6.99 2.02
CA GLY A 272 7.38 8.04 2.00
C GLY A 272 8.82 7.51 2.01
N GLY A 273 9.08 6.43 2.76
CA GLY A 273 10.39 5.77 2.74
C GLY A 273 10.70 5.15 1.38
N ARG A 274 9.73 4.49 0.76
CA ARG A 274 9.87 3.97 -0.61
C ARG A 274 10.08 5.09 -1.63
N PHE A 275 9.34 6.19 -1.49
CA PHE A 275 9.51 7.37 -2.34
C PHE A 275 10.92 7.95 -2.23
N VAL A 276 11.47 8.07 -1.01
CA VAL A 276 12.85 8.56 -0.81
C VAL A 276 13.87 7.63 -1.46
N ILE A 277 13.68 6.31 -1.39
CA ILE A 277 14.53 5.33 -2.06
C ILE A 277 14.47 5.52 -3.59
N GLU A 278 13.29 5.71 -4.17
CA GLU A 278 13.11 5.99 -5.61
C GLU A 278 13.85 7.28 -6.03
N VAL A 279 13.73 8.35 -5.22
CA VAL A 279 14.44 9.61 -5.44
C VAL A 279 15.97 9.41 -5.37
N PHE A 280 16.44 8.68 -4.36
CA PHE A 280 17.86 8.36 -4.22
C PHE A 280 18.39 7.58 -5.42
N GLN A 281 17.69 6.52 -5.86
CA GLN A 281 18.08 5.75 -7.04
C GLN A 281 18.10 6.61 -8.31
N LYS A 282 17.15 7.53 -8.45
CA LYS A 282 17.11 8.46 -9.59
C LYS A 282 18.30 9.41 -9.61
N ILE A 283 18.71 9.93 -8.46
CA ILE A 283 19.82 10.88 -8.32
C ILE A 283 21.16 10.15 -8.40
N SER A 284 21.33 9.06 -7.65
CA SER A 284 22.58 8.32 -7.55
C SER A 284 22.86 7.45 -8.78
N ARG A 285 21.83 7.16 -9.60
CA ARG A 285 21.87 6.20 -10.71
C ARG A 285 22.32 4.78 -10.26
N LYS A 286 22.13 4.46 -9.00
CA LYS A 286 22.46 3.14 -8.42
C LYS A 286 21.18 2.49 -7.91
N VAL A 287 21.01 1.20 -8.21
CA VAL A 287 19.94 0.40 -7.63
C VAL A 287 20.33 0.02 -6.20
N VAL A 288 19.40 0.18 -5.28
CA VAL A 288 19.62 -0.24 -3.89
C VAL A 288 19.41 -1.76 -3.82
N THR A 289 20.37 -2.48 -3.28
CA THR A 289 20.31 -3.95 -3.18
C THR A 289 19.17 -4.41 -2.27
N MET A 290 18.61 -5.60 -2.55
CA MET A 290 17.55 -6.20 -1.72
C MET A 290 17.97 -6.32 -0.26
N ARG A 291 19.23 -6.70 0.01
CA ARG A 291 19.76 -6.80 1.38
C ARG A 291 19.68 -5.47 2.11
N ALA A 292 20.13 -4.39 1.47
CA ALA A 292 20.09 -3.04 2.08
C ALA A 292 18.64 -2.59 2.35
N LEU A 293 17.72 -2.87 1.43
CA LEU A 293 16.29 -2.56 1.58
C LEU A 293 15.66 -3.34 2.73
N ASN A 294 15.95 -4.65 2.82
CA ASN A 294 15.44 -5.49 3.89
C ASN A 294 15.95 -5.04 5.26
N TYR A 295 17.24 -4.69 5.38
CA TYR A 295 17.78 -4.13 6.61
C TYR A 295 17.16 -2.79 6.98
N LEU A 296 16.98 -1.90 6.00
CA LEU A 296 16.38 -0.60 6.22
C LEU A 296 14.91 -0.72 6.63
N SER A 297 14.17 -1.61 5.98
CA SER A 297 12.77 -1.90 6.32
C SER A 297 12.64 -2.58 7.68
N ALA A 298 13.52 -3.51 8.03
CA ALA A 298 13.55 -4.14 9.34
C ALA A 298 13.86 -3.13 10.45
N ALA A 299 14.87 -2.27 10.25
CA ALA A 299 15.18 -1.20 11.18
C ALA A 299 14.02 -0.23 11.38
N GLY A 300 13.38 0.21 10.28
CA GLY A 300 12.20 1.05 10.35
C GLY A 300 11.02 0.37 11.05
N MET A 301 10.81 -0.92 10.83
CA MET A 301 9.76 -1.70 11.50
C MET A 301 10.02 -1.82 13.00
N ILE A 302 11.28 -2.09 13.41
CA ILE A 302 11.66 -2.18 14.83
C ILE A 302 11.42 -0.82 15.51
N LEU A 303 11.84 0.27 14.88
CA LEU A 303 11.60 1.63 15.39
C LEU A 303 10.11 1.91 15.53
N PHE A 304 9.33 1.54 14.52
CA PHE A 304 7.87 1.75 14.51
C PHE A 304 7.16 0.93 15.60
N ILE A 305 7.52 -0.35 15.76
CA ILE A 305 6.98 -1.22 16.80
C ILE A 305 7.39 -0.70 18.19
N GLY A 306 8.64 -0.31 18.37
CA GLY A 306 9.14 0.26 19.65
C GLY A 306 8.35 1.53 20.02
N PHE A 307 8.18 2.45 19.07
CA PHE A 307 7.36 3.65 19.24
C PHE A 307 5.90 3.31 19.58
N PHE A 308 5.31 2.36 18.85
CA PHE A 308 3.94 1.90 19.09
C PHE A 308 3.77 1.32 20.51
N LEU A 309 4.69 0.46 20.97
CA LEU A 309 4.64 -0.12 22.30
C LEU A 309 4.78 0.94 23.39
N PHE A 310 5.65 1.94 23.17
CA PHE A 310 5.80 3.07 24.08
C PHE A 310 4.50 3.85 24.23
N MET A 311 3.87 4.19 23.09
CA MET A 311 2.60 4.90 23.06
C MET A 311 1.45 4.07 23.69
N ALA A 312 1.42 2.76 23.42
CA ALA A 312 0.42 1.86 24.01
C ALA A 312 0.53 1.81 25.53
N ASN A 313 1.76 1.74 26.06
CA ASN A 313 1.98 1.80 27.50
C ASN A 313 1.49 3.14 28.11
N GLN A 314 1.76 4.25 27.43
CA GLN A 314 1.30 5.58 27.86
C GLN A 314 -0.23 5.65 27.91
N ASP A 315 -0.91 5.15 26.88
CA ASP A 315 -2.38 5.14 26.81
C ASP A 315 -3.00 4.22 27.88
N ILE A 316 -2.40 3.06 28.14
CA ILE A 316 -2.85 2.17 29.23
C ILE A 316 -2.74 2.89 30.59
N GLN A 317 -1.64 3.61 30.83
CA GLN A 317 -1.48 4.38 32.06
C GLN A 317 -2.52 5.51 32.18
N ARG A 318 -2.86 6.20 31.07
CA ARG A 318 -3.93 7.21 31.04
C ARG A 318 -5.29 6.60 31.39
N ILE A 319 -5.61 5.43 30.84
CA ILE A 319 -6.85 4.72 31.15
C ILE A 319 -6.92 4.34 32.64
N ILE A 320 -5.83 3.78 33.18
CA ILE A 320 -5.77 3.33 34.58
C ILE A 320 -5.86 4.53 35.55
N SER A 321 -5.21 5.66 35.22
CA SER A 321 -5.21 6.86 36.05
C SER A 321 -6.50 7.69 35.94
N GLY A 322 -7.40 7.33 35.00
CA GLY A 322 -8.62 8.12 34.73
C GLY A 322 -8.35 9.45 34.02
N ALA A 323 -7.13 9.69 33.55
CA ALA A 323 -6.79 10.81 32.70
C ALA A 323 -7.41 10.57 31.32
N GLY A 324 -8.36 11.42 30.90
CA GLY A 324 -9.02 11.30 29.59
C GLY A 324 -8.04 11.46 28.41
N PHE A 325 -8.49 11.05 27.21
CA PHE A 325 -7.83 11.33 25.96
C PHE A 325 -8.32 12.69 25.44
N GLY A 326 -7.46 13.69 25.38
CA GLY A 326 -7.79 15.02 24.87
C GLY A 326 -8.02 16.01 26.00
N GLY A 327 -6.97 16.36 26.70
CA GLY A 327 -6.87 17.60 27.48
C GLY A 327 -6.20 18.68 26.63
#